data_60cd2f96312acc7eb98fcdfe7a460d9f
#
_entry.id   60cd2f96312acc7eb98fcdfe7a460d9f
#
_cell.length_a   1.000
_cell.length_b   1.000
_cell.length_c   1.000
_cell.angle_alpha   90.00
_cell.angle_beta   90.00
_cell.angle_gamma   90.00
#
_symmetry.space_group_name_H-M   'P 1'
#
loop_
_entity.id
_entity.type
_entity.pdbx_description
1 polymer ?
#
loop_
_entity_poly.entity_id
_entity_poly.type
_entity_poly.pdbx_seq_one_letter_code
_entity_poly.pdbx_strand_id
1 'polypeptide(L)'
;MDVKASPLYFLSKGMTNILGIVTMVCLISFLVSCGQVAQQKKEKAMNEDLLSVSFPTEKEGWACGRWGTVLHTADGGKTWLLQPTGTENTLVSIHFVDPQNGWAVGEEGTILHTADGKTWEKQKSPVPYYLMKVKFVTPLKGYIVGERTHILSTVDGGKTWNIQFKDEDFILKSVSFCDDLHGWAVGEYGYIYHTKDGGVTWKKQAGYFDISKETEAIEGGNFLFDVTVVDPQTAWAVGIDGYVIRTVDGGKIWKEVKTDAPKTQFFCAASNQGGTVLIGGNGAFLISTDSGKTWKNPKFEPPIIYGWIYGIARRSSTEFVAVGWDGGIYLSDGKNPLSAWHRVKM
;
A
#
# COMPACT_ATOMS: atom_id res chain seq x y z
N MET A 1 34.23 78.09 18.79
CA MET A 1 34.29 76.91 19.68
C MET A 1 33.85 75.73 18.91
N ASP A 2 34.85 75.04 18.36
CA ASP A 2 34.63 73.80 17.56
C ASP A 2 34.40 72.60 18.46
N VAL A 3 33.21 72.02 18.40
CA VAL A 3 32.92 70.75 19.06
C VAL A 3 33.34 69.63 18.10
N LYS A 4 34.52 69.02 18.36
CA LYS A 4 34.99 67.81 17.68
C LYS A 4 34.06 66.65 18.00
N ALA A 5 33.37 66.11 16.99
CA ALA A 5 32.59 64.88 17.09
C ALA A 5 33.47 63.67 17.40
N SER A 6 33.11 62.91 18.41
CA SER A 6 33.84 61.74 18.92
C SER A 6 33.91 60.62 17.88
N PRO A 7 35.05 59.93 17.68
CA PRO A 7 35.21 58.82 16.73
C PRO A 7 34.39 57.56 17.08
N LEU A 8 33.77 57.46 18.25
CA LEU A 8 32.97 56.32 18.70
C LEU A 8 31.61 56.18 17.99
N TYR A 9 31.10 57.30 17.38
CA TYR A 9 29.78 57.22 16.69
C TYR A 9 29.81 56.59 15.32
N PHE A 10 30.97 56.53 14.67
CA PHE A 10 31.16 55.85 13.37
C PHE A 10 31.39 54.34 13.49
N LEU A 11 31.95 53.87 14.64
CA LEU A 11 32.13 52.44 14.85
C LEU A 11 30.85 51.67 15.16
N SER A 12 29.88 52.32 15.81
CA SER A 12 28.58 51.64 16.15
C SER A 12 27.69 51.39 14.94
N LYS A 13 27.66 52.32 13.95
CA LYS A 13 26.87 52.14 12.71
C LYS A 13 27.49 51.08 11.77
N GLY A 14 28.84 50.92 11.76
CA GLY A 14 29.51 49.89 10.98
C GLY A 14 29.25 48.48 11.51
N MET A 15 29.29 48.31 12.84
CA MET A 15 29.05 47.02 13.49
C MET A 15 27.60 46.53 13.38
N THR A 16 26.61 47.41 13.46
CA THR A 16 25.20 47.04 13.29
C THR A 16 24.89 46.62 11.85
N ASN A 17 25.52 47.23 10.83
CA ASN A 17 25.35 46.82 9.44
C ASN A 17 26.05 45.48 9.14
N ILE A 18 27.25 45.23 9.71
CA ILE A 18 27.96 43.95 9.54
C ILE A 18 27.21 42.81 10.23
N LEU A 19 26.65 43.02 11.42
CA LEU A 19 25.88 42.03 12.14
C LEU A 19 24.59 41.68 11.40
N GLY A 20 23.89 42.68 10.78
CA GLY A 20 22.73 42.48 9.95
C GLY A 20 23.03 41.70 8.68
N ILE A 21 24.16 41.95 8.01
CA ILE A 21 24.60 41.21 6.83
C ILE A 21 24.96 39.77 7.19
N VAL A 22 25.68 39.53 8.28
CA VAL A 22 26.05 38.17 8.72
C VAL A 22 24.81 37.36 9.10
N THR A 23 23.84 37.94 9.82
CA THR A 23 22.58 37.26 10.15
C THR A 23 21.76 36.96 8.89
N MET A 24 21.71 37.85 7.92
CA MET A 24 21.00 37.65 6.66
C MET A 24 21.66 36.53 5.80
N VAL A 25 22.98 36.49 5.72
CA VAL A 25 23.74 35.45 5.02
C VAL A 25 23.56 34.08 5.70
N CYS A 26 23.57 34.03 7.05
CA CYS A 26 23.29 32.80 7.78
C CYS A 26 21.85 32.31 7.58
N LEU A 27 20.86 33.21 7.54
CA LEU A 27 19.47 32.87 7.26
C LEU A 27 19.29 32.33 5.82
N ILE A 28 19.91 32.99 4.84
CA ILE A 28 19.87 32.54 3.43
C ILE A 28 20.56 31.18 3.28
N SER A 29 21.74 30.97 3.89
CA SER A 29 22.44 29.68 3.87
C SER A 29 21.61 28.56 4.52
N PHE A 30 20.93 28.86 5.63
CA PHE A 30 20.04 27.92 6.32
C PHE A 30 18.83 27.58 5.46
N LEU A 31 18.19 28.58 4.83
CA LEU A 31 17.04 28.36 3.91
C LEU A 31 17.45 27.55 2.67
N VAL A 32 18.61 27.83 2.08
CA VAL A 32 19.14 27.08 0.93
C VAL A 32 19.46 25.65 1.34
N SER A 33 20.11 25.42 2.48
CA SER A 33 20.40 24.10 3.02
C SER A 33 19.12 23.30 3.33
N CYS A 34 18.13 23.95 3.96
CA CYS A 34 16.82 23.34 4.22
C CYS A 34 16.09 22.98 2.94
N GLY A 35 16.14 23.84 1.91
CA GLY A 35 15.58 23.59 0.59
C GLY A 35 16.26 22.40 -0.13
N GLN A 36 17.58 22.30 -0.06
CA GLN A 36 18.33 21.17 -0.64
C GLN A 36 18.04 19.85 0.06
N VAL A 37 17.94 19.83 1.39
CA VAL A 37 17.57 18.64 2.16
C VAL A 37 16.14 18.20 1.82
N ALA A 38 15.19 19.13 1.71
CA ALA A 38 13.82 18.84 1.32
C ALA A 38 13.74 18.28 -0.11
N GLN A 39 14.52 18.84 -1.04
CA GLN A 39 14.59 18.35 -2.41
C GLN A 39 15.19 16.95 -2.49
N GLN A 40 16.28 16.69 -1.77
CA GLN A 40 16.87 15.34 -1.71
C GLN A 40 15.94 14.30 -1.08
N LYS A 41 15.21 14.67 -0.01
CA LYS A 41 14.18 13.78 0.56
C LYS A 41 13.06 13.48 -0.45
N LYS A 42 12.63 14.49 -1.22
CA LYS A 42 11.61 14.32 -2.26
C LYS A 42 12.11 13.38 -3.37
N GLU A 43 13.30 13.60 -3.90
CA GLU A 43 13.90 12.76 -4.95
C GLU A 43 14.10 11.31 -4.47
N LYS A 44 14.56 11.14 -3.22
CA LYS A 44 14.70 9.81 -2.62
C LYS A 44 13.35 9.12 -2.48
N ALA A 45 12.33 9.78 -1.94
CA ALA A 45 11.00 9.20 -1.75
C ALA A 45 10.32 8.81 -3.07
N MET A 46 10.57 9.53 -4.16
CA MET A 46 9.98 9.26 -5.49
C MET A 46 10.65 8.10 -6.24
N ASN A 47 11.85 7.66 -5.81
CA ASN A 47 12.60 6.55 -6.40
C ASN A 47 12.62 5.31 -5.50
N GLU A 48 11.84 5.28 -4.42
CA GLU A 48 11.74 4.13 -3.52
C GLU A 48 10.55 3.25 -3.88
N ASP A 49 10.60 1.98 -3.46
CA ASP A 49 9.53 1.03 -3.73
C ASP A 49 8.17 1.52 -3.24
N LEU A 50 7.20 1.51 -4.12
CA LEU A 50 5.80 1.72 -3.81
C LEU A 50 5.12 0.37 -3.61
N LEU A 51 4.51 0.18 -2.45
CA LEU A 51 4.04 -1.11 -1.98
C LEU A 51 2.53 -1.28 -2.10
N SER A 52 1.77 -0.18 -2.10
CA SER A 52 0.32 -0.21 -2.21
C SER A 52 -0.22 1.04 -2.89
N VAL A 53 -1.38 0.90 -3.52
CA VAL A 53 -2.06 1.98 -4.24
C VAL A 53 -3.57 1.88 -4.05
N SER A 54 -4.27 3.01 -3.94
CA SER A 54 -5.72 3.09 -3.76
C SER A 54 -6.29 4.22 -4.59
N PHE A 55 -7.37 3.96 -5.30
CA PHE A 55 -8.13 4.93 -6.10
C PHE A 55 -9.59 4.89 -5.68
N PRO A 56 -10.06 5.81 -4.83
CA PRO A 56 -11.48 5.92 -4.50
C PRO A 56 -12.31 6.53 -5.63
N THR A 57 -11.68 7.27 -6.55
CA THR A 57 -12.29 7.82 -7.77
C THR A 57 -11.38 7.63 -8.98
N GLU A 58 -11.87 7.93 -10.17
CA GLU A 58 -11.05 7.86 -11.40
C GLU A 58 -9.89 8.88 -11.42
N LYS A 59 -9.99 9.97 -10.65
CA LYS A 59 -9.01 11.08 -10.64
C LYS A 59 -8.13 11.08 -9.41
N GLU A 60 -8.71 10.83 -8.24
CA GLU A 60 -8.01 10.90 -6.95
C GLU A 60 -7.44 9.54 -6.59
N GLY A 61 -6.14 9.49 -6.33
CA GLY A 61 -5.45 8.27 -5.96
C GLY A 61 -4.25 8.51 -5.06
N TRP A 62 -3.91 7.52 -4.24
CA TRP A 62 -2.77 7.55 -3.32
C TRP A 62 -1.96 6.27 -3.45
N ALA A 63 -0.64 6.40 -3.33
CA ALA A 63 0.29 5.29 -3.24
C ALA A 63 1.18 5.45 -2.01
N CYS A 64 1.55 4.35 -1.37
CA CYS A 64 2.47 4.37 -0.24
C CYS A 64 3.62 3.39 -0.42
N GLY A 65 4.70 3.60 0.34
CA GLY A 65 5.89 2.78 0.23
C GLY A 65 6.90 2.98 1.36
N ARG A 66 8.16 2.74 1.06
CA ARG A 66 9.26 2.81 2.02
C ARG A 66 9.45 4.22 2.57
N TRP A 67 10.06 4.32 3.74
CA TRP A 67 10.43 5.58 4.41
C TRP A 67 9.26 6.53 4.63
N GLY A 68 8.08 6.01 4.94
CA GLY A 68 6.88 6.80 5.17
C GLY A 68 6.37 7.54 3.94
N THR A 69 6.76 7.10 2.74
CA THR A 69 6.34 7.71 1.47
C THR A 69 4.85 7.56 1.27
N VAL A 70 4.16 8.69 1.03
CA VAL A 70 2.82 8.75 0.47
C VAL A 70 2.81 9.72 -0.70
N LEU A 71 2.35 9.26 -1.85
CA LEU A 71 2.14 10.05 -3.05
C LEU A 71 0.64 10.22 -3.29
N HIS A 72 0.23 11.38 -3.79
CA HIS A 72 -1.14 11.72 -4.16
C HIS A 72 -1.22 12.20 -5.61
N THR A 73 -2.25 11.78 -6.32
CA THR A 73 -2.62 12.25 -7.65
C THR A 73 -4.06 12.77 -7.65
N ALA A 74 -4.32 13.86 -8.40
CA ALA A 74 -5.64 14.42 -8.64
C ALA A 74 -6.04 14.40 -10.13
N ASP A 75 -5.24 13.75 -10.99
CA ASP A 75 -5.42 13.72 -12.44
C ASP A 75 -5.45 12.30 -13.02
N GLY A 76 -5.77 11.31 -12.17
CA GLY A 76 -5.89 9.91 -12.55
C GLY A 76 -4.55 9.21 -12.69
N GLY A 77 -3.54 9.67 -11.94
CA GLY A 77 -2.22 9.05 -11.89
C GLY A 77 -1.22 9.58 -12.91
N LYS A 78 -1.53 10.64 -13.65
CA LYS A 78 -0.61 11.25 -14.62
C LYS A 78 0.51 12.03 -13.94
N THR A 79 0.19 12.71 -12.84
CA THR A 79 1.17 13.39 -11.97
C THR A 79 0.98 13.01 -10.52
N TRP A 80 2.06 12.96 -9.75
CA TRP A 80 2.06 12.55 -8.34
C TRP A 80 2.82 13.56 -7.49
N LEU A 81 2.28 13.85 -6.33
CA LEU A 81 2.84 14.78 -5.36
C LEU A 81 3.10 14.06 -4.04
N LEU A 82 4.29 14.24 -3.48
CA LEU A 82 4.66 13.71 -2.16
C LEU A 82 3.88 14.44 -1.07
N GLN A 83 3.28 13.67 -0.17
CA GLN A 83 2.64 14.18 1.05
C GLN A 83 3.48 13.87 2.28
N PRO A 84 3.67 14.82 3.22
CA PRO A 84 4.36 14.57 4.47
C PRO A 84 3.49 13.69 5.40
N THR A 85 4.05 12.62 5.92
CA THR A 85 3.36 11.65 6.80
C THR A 85 3.76 11.75 8.27
N GLY A 86 4.87 12.44 8.57
CA GLY A 86 5.41 12.52 9.92
C GLY A 86 6.06 11.23 10.44
N THR A 87 6.24 10.21 9.59
CA THR A 87 6.95 8.96 9.92
C THR A 87 7.98 8.61 8.86
N GLU A 88 8.98 7.82 9.25
CA GLU A 88 9.93 7.16 8.34
C GLU A 88 9.70 5.64 8.27
N ASN A 89 8.73 5.11 9.02
CA ASN A 89 8.36 3.70 8.98
C ASN A 89 7.78 3.33 7.61
N THR A 90 8.15 2.16 7.09
CA THR A 90 7.60 1.65 5.84
C THR A 90 6.08 1.49 5.94
N LEU A 91 5.36 2.07 4.98
CA LEU A 91 3.92 1.93 4.83
C LEU A 91 3.64 0.89 3.74
N VAL A 92 3.08 -0.25 4.12
CA VAL A 92 2.90 -1.38 3.19
C VAL A 92 1.50 -1.47 2.60
N SER A 93 0.54 -0.78 3.20
CA SER A 93 -0.82 -0.77 2.68
C SER A 93 -1.48 0.58 2.89
N ILE A 94 -2.18 1.04 1.85
CA ILE A 94 -2.98 2.26 1.86
C ILE A 94 -4.37 1.97 1.31
N HIS A 95 -5.40 2.51 1.94
CA HIS A 95 -6.78 2.36 1.48
C HIS A 95 -7.60 3.62 1.72
N PHE A 96 -8.30 4.05 0.69
CA PHE A 96 -9.23 5.18 0.72
C PHE A 96 -10.64 4.67 0.42
N VAL A 97 -11.63 5.16 1.16
CA VAL A 97 -13.06 4.91 0.90
C VAL A 97 -13.69 6.02 0.07
N ASP A 98 -13.16 7.23 0.21
CA ASP A 98 -13.50 8.44 -0.55
C ASP A 98 -12.26 9.35 -0.60
N PRO A 99 -12.27 10.48 -1.35
CA PRO A 99 -11.10 11.35 -1.46
C PRO A 99 -10.65 12.04 -0.16
N GLN A 100 -11.44 12.04 0.88
CA GLN A 100 -11.12 12.66 2.16
C GLN A 100 -10.63 11.62 3.18
N ASN A 101 -11.21 10.43 3.18
CA ASN A 101 -11.00 9.45 4.24
C ASN A 101 -10.10 8.30 3.77
N GLY A 102 -8.87 8.26 4.29
CA GLY A 102 -7.87 7.27 3.96
C GLY A 102 -7.01 6.83 5.14
N TRP A 103 -6.51 5.59 5.06
CA TRP A 103 -5.63 5.01 6.08
C TRP A 103 -4.42 4.36 5.43
N ALA A 104 -3.28 4.46 6.10
CA ALA A 104 -2.05 3.76 5.73
C ALA A 104 -1.47 3.04 6.95
N VAL A 105 -0.95 1.83 6.74
CA VAL A 105 -0.41 0.99 7.82
C VAL A 105 0.94 0.38 7.44
N GLY A 106 1.73 0.01 8.46
CA GLY A 106 3.05 -0.57 8.23
C GLY A 106 3.80 -1.00 9.48
N GLU A 107 5.10 -0.75 9.45
CA GLU A 107 6.06 -1.14 10.51
C GLU A 107 5.67 -0.59 11.88
N GLU A 108 6.06 -1.31 12.94
CA GLU A 108 5.94 -0.91 14.34
C GLU A 108 4.52 -0.51 14.76
N GLY A 109 3.50 -1.21 14.23
CA GLY A 109 2.11 -0.89 14.52
C GLY A 109 1.69 0.49 14.01
N THR A 110 2.38 1.02 13.00
CA THR A 110 2.03 2.34 12.43
C THR A 110 0.67 2.30 11.77
N ILE A 111 -0.21 3.19 12.22
CA ILE A 111 -1.51 3.48 11.61
C ILE A 111 -1.59 4.97 11.40
N LEU A 112 -1.73 5.40 10.15
CA LEU A 112 -1.98 6.79 9.77
C LEU A 112 -3.40 6.92 9.22
N HIS A 113 -4.03 8.06 9.49
CA HIS A 113 -5.35 8.42 8.97
C HIS A 113 -5.33 9.85 8.42
N THR A 114 -6.06 10.06 7.35
CA THR A 114 -6.40 11.39 6.84
C THR A 114 -7.91 11.55 6.75
N ALA A 115 -8.42 12.74 7.14
CA ALA A 115 -9.83 13.13 7.02
C ALA A 115 -10.04 14.23 5.97
N ASP A 116 -8.99 14.63 5.26
CA ASP A 116 -9.01 15.67 4.21
C ASP A 116 -8.27 15.27 2.94
N GLY A 117 -7.72 14.02 2.90
CA GLY A 117 -6.90 13.50 1.81
C GLY A 117 -5.50 14.13 1.70
N LYS A 118 -5.09 14.97 2.66
CA LYS A 118 -3.84 15.77 2.59
C LYS A 118 -2.99 15.67 3.84
N THR A 119 -3.62 15.78 5.01
CA THR A 119 -2.96 15.80 6.32
C THR A 119 -3.07 14.43 6.96
N TRP A 120 -1.93 13.88 7.39
CA TRP A 120 -1.87 12.55 7.99
C TRP A 120 -1.65 12.63 9.49
N GLU A 121 -2.46 11.92 10.25
CA GLU A 121 -2.39 11.83 11.71
C GLU A 121 -2.17 10.39 12.16
N LYS A 122 -1.30 10.20 13.16
CA LYS A 122 -1.04 8.87 13.73
C LYS A 122 -2.19 8.45 14.64
N GLN A 123 -2.76 7.27 14.38
CA GLN A 123 -3.73 6.62 15.26
C GLN A 123 -3.02 5.63 16.20
N LYS A 124 -3.65 5.36 17.35
CA LYS A 124 -3.10 4.43 18.35
C LYS A 124 -3.37 2.98 17.93
N SER A 125 -2.32 2.22 17.67
CA SER A 125 -2.40 0.78 17.47
C SER A 125 -2.48 0.04 18.82
N PRO A 126 -3.30 -1.02 18.96
CA PRO A 126 -3.29 -1.90 20.12
C PRO A 126 -2.11 -2.88 20.14
N VAL A 127 -1.34 -2.95 19.06
CA VAL A 127 -0.20 -3.88 18.89
C VAL A 127 1.02 -3.15 18.32
N PRO A 128 2.26 -3.53 18.71
CA PRO A 128 3.49 -2.93 18.19
C PRO A 128 4.03 -3.67 16.96
N TYR A 129 3.29 -4.61 16.40
CA TYR A 129 3.74 -5.51 15.34
C TYR A 129 3.55 -4.92 13.94
N TYR A 130 4.16 -5.57 12.95
CA TYR A 130 4.02 -5.21 11.56
C TYR A 130 2.56 -5.39 11.09
N LEU A 131 1.96 -4.33 10.59
CA LEU A 131 0.60 -4.31 10.04
C LEU A 131 0.71 -4.42 8.51
N MET A 132 0.10 -5.47 7.94
CA MET A 132 0.32 -5.86 6.55
C MET A 132 -0.71 -5.30 5.56
N LYS A 133 -1.97 -5.23 5.96
CA LYS A 133 -3.05 -4.76 5.07
C LYS A 133 -4.11 -4.02 5.87
N VAL A 134 -4.56 -2.87 5.34
CA VAL A 134 -5.72 -2.14 5.83
C VAL A 134 -6.83 -2.16 4.79
N LYS A 135 -8.07 -2.39 5.24
CA LYS A 135 -9.28 -2.36 4.42
C LYS A 135 -10.42 -1.74 5.18
N PHE A 136 -11.00 -0.70 4.65
CA PHE A 136 -12.23 -0.10 5.14
C PHE A 136 -13.37 -0.45 4.19
N VAL A 137 -14.54 -0.75 4.74
CA VAL A 137 -15.79 -1.02 4.02
C VAL A 137 -16.71 0.20 4.05
N THR A 138 -16.57 1.04 5.08
CA THR A 138 -17.18 2.37 5.21
C THR A 138 -16.18 3.32 5.84
N PRO A 139 -16.39 4.65 5.87
CA PRO A 139 -15.52 5.56 6.58
C PRO A 139 -15.35 5.28 8.09
N LEU A 140 -16.26 4.52 8.68
CA LEU A 140 -16.23 4.18 10.11
C LEU A 140 -15.77 2.75 10.40
N LYS A 141 -16.02 1.80 9.47
CA LYS A 141 -15.77 0.38 9.70
C LYS A 141 -14.58 -0.10 8.88
N GLY A 142 -13.54 -0.57 9.57
CA GLY A 142 -12.31 -1.01 8.93
C GLY A 142 -11.62 -2.16 9.67
N TYR A 143 -10.69 -2.79 8.94
CA TYR A 143 -9.93 -3.96 9.39
C TYR A 143 -8.46 -3.78 9.05
N ILE A 144 -7.59 -4.31 9.92
CA ILE A 144 -6.15 -4.42 9.67
C ILE A 144 -5.73 -5.84 10.00
N VAL A 145 -4.91 -6.44 9.16
CA VAL A 145 -4.25 -7.72 9.43
C VAL A 145 -2.74 -7.54 9.49
N GLY A 146 -2.07 -8.44 10.19
CA GLY A 146 -0.62 -8.37 10.35
C GLY A 146 -0.03 -9.60 11.02
N GLU A 147 1.11 -9.40 11.66
CA GLU A 147 1.83 -10.45 12.40
C GLU A 147 0.98 -11.04 13.52
N ARG A 148 1.33 -12.28 13.92
CA ARG A 148 0.72 -13.05 15.00
C ARG A 148 -0.77 -13.33 14.81
N THR A 149 -1.19 -13.47 13.54
CA THR A 149 -2.59 -13.74 13.15
C THR A 149 -3.58 -12.74 13.75
N HIS A 150 -3.15 -11.49 13.98
CA HIS A 150 -4.05 -10.48 14.49
C HIS A 150 -4.94 -9.91 13.38
N ILE A 151 -6.24 -9.84 13.65
CA ILE A 151 -7.19 -9.02 12.90
C ILE A 151 -7.66 -7.91 13.84
N LEU A 152 -7.27 -6.69 13.53
CA LEU A 152 -7.76 -5.51 14.23
C LEU A 152 -9.01 -5.00 13.52
N SER A 153 -9.94 -4.42 14.27
CA SER A 153 -11.12 -3.77 13.73
C SER A 153 -11.42 -2.44 14.41
N THR A 154 -12.10 -1.60 13.67
CA THR A 154 -12.66 -0.34 14.14
C THR A 154 -14.09 -0.18 13.64
N VAL A 155 -14.91 0.58 14.36
CA VAL A 155 -16.27 1.00 13.98
C VAL A 155 -16.47 2.52 14.13
N ASP A 156 -15.38 3.24 14.39
CA ASP A 156 -15.37 4.69 14.64
C ASP A 156 -14.32 5.45 13.82
N GLY A 157 -13.91 4.85 12.67
CA GLY A 157 -12.91 5.43 11.77
C GLY A 157 -11.49 5.35 12.28
N GLY A 158 -11.22 4.38 13.18
CA GLY A 158 -9.89 4.17 13.75
C GLY A 158 -9.56 5.07 14.95
N LYS A 159 -10.55 5.79 15.51
CA LYS A 159 -10.38 6.46 16.82
C LYS A 159 -10.04 5.42 17.88
N THR A 160 -10.66 4.24 17.77
CA THR A 160 -10.31 3.05 18.58
C THR A 160 -10.12 1.85 17.67
N TRP A 161 -9.02 1.12 17.90
CA TRP A 161 -8.72 -0.16 17.25
C TRP A 161 -8.72 -1.26 18.30
N ASN A 162 -9.44 -2.36 18.02
CA ASN A 162 -9.55 -3.50 18.90
C ASN A 162 -9.00 -4.76 18.22
N ILE A 163 -8.36 -5.64 18.98
CA ILE A 163 -8.03 -6.99 18.51
C ILE A 163 -9.34 -7.77 18.46
N GLN A 164 -9.86 -8.01 17.26
CA GLN A 164 -11.11 -8.71 17.05
C GLN A 164 -10.90 -10.22 16.94
N PHE A 165 -9.77 -10.63 16.39
CA PHE A 165 -9.43 -12.03 16.19
C PHE A 165 -7.93 -12.23 16.40
N LYS A 166 -7.59 -13.38 16.97
CA LYS A 166 -6.23 -13.88 17.14
C LYS A 166 -6.26 -15.40 17.08
N ASP A 167 -5.30 -15.99 16.39
CA ASP A 167 -5.11 -17.44 16.33
C ASP A 167 -3.61 -17.76 16.53
N GLU A 168 -3.07 -18.72 15.80
CA GLU A 168 -1.66 -19.13 15.83
C GLU A 168 -0.70 -17.99 15.44
N ASP A 169 0.61 -18.14 15.76
CA ASP A 169 1.59 -17.07 15.56
C ASP A 169 2.13 -17.05 14.11
N PHE A 170 1.25 -16.81 13.14
CA PHE A 170 1.60 -16.63 11.72
C PHE A 170 1.30 -15.22 11.24
N ILE A 171 1.77 -14.88 10.04
CA ILE A 171 1.51 -13.56 9.45
C ILE A 171 0.30 -13.66 8.53
N LEU A 172 -0.75 -12.87 8.81
CA LEU A 172 -1.79 -12.55 7.85
C LEU A 172 -1.30 -11.44 6.93
N LYS A 173 -1.25 -11.73 5.62
CA LYS A 173 -0.70 -10.84 4.61
C LYS A 173 -1.73 -9.91 4.00
N SER A 174 -2.97 -10.36 3.84
CA SER A 174 -4.02 -9.57 3.18
C SER A 174 -5.40 -9.84 3.77
N VAL A 175 -6.25 -8.81 3.68
CA VAL A 175 -7.67 -8.87 3.99
C VAL A 175 -8.45 -8.10 2.92
N SER A 176 -9.57 -8.67 2.46
CA SER A 176 -10.42 -8.05 1.45
C SER A 176 -11.89 -8.38 1.71
N PHE A 177 -12.77 -7.44 1.36
CA PHE A 177 -14.22 -7.54 1.52
C PHE A 177 -14.91 -7.15 0.22
N CYS A 178 -16.03 -7.80 -0.11
CA CYS A 178 -16.92 -7.38 -1.21
C CYS A 178 -18.07 -6.51 -0.73
N ASP A 179 -18.43 -6.60 0.53
CA ASP A 179 -19.47 -5.81 1.20
C ASP A 179 -19.11 -5.64 2.69
N ASP A 180 -20.01 -5.15 3.52
CA ASP A 180 -19.81 -4.92 4.95
C ASP A 180 -19.89 -6.20 5.82
N LEU A 181 -20.24 -7.34 5.24
CA LEU A 181 -20.42 -8.63 5.92
C LEU A 181 -19.40 -9.70 5.48
N HIS A 182 -19.11 -9.80 4.17
CA HIS A 182 -18.35 -10.90 3.60
C HIS A 182 -16.91 -10.52 3.28
N GLY A 183 -15.96 -11.21 3.92
CA GLY A 183 -14.54 -10.96 3.75
C GLY A 183 -13.67 -12.17 4.00
N TRP A 184 -12.47 -12.14 3.42
CA TRP A 184 -11.41 -13.14 3.60
C TRP A 184 -10.12 -12.49 4.05
N ALA A 185 -9.40 -13.19 4.94
CA ALA A 185 -8.02 -12.90 5.31
C ALA A 185 -7.15 -14.10 4.97
N VAL A 186 -5.96 -13.85 4.42
CA VAL A 186 -5.02 -14.89 3.96
C VAL A 186 -3.61 -14.61 4.44
N GLY A 187 -2.79 -15.67 4.53
CA GLY A 187 -1.41 -15.49 5.00
C GLY A 187 -0.51 -16.69 4.80
N GLU A 188 0.47 -16.82 5.69
CA GLU A 188 1.47 -17.88 5.68
C GLU A 188 0.83 -19.25 5.81
N TYR A 189 1.52 -20.27 5.33
CA TYR A 189 1.11 -21.68 5.35
C TYR A 189 -0.28 -21.98 4.78
N GLY A 190 -0.76 -21.09 3.85
CA GLY A 190 -2.05 -21.24 3.19
C GLY A 190 -3.25 -20.96 4.11
N TYR A 191 -3.04 -20.31 5.24
CA TYR A 191 -4.14 -19.96 6.13
C TYR A 191 -5.12 -19.02 5.46
N ILE A 192 -6.39 -19.42 5.48
CA ILE A 192 -7.52 -18.66 4.94
C ILE A 192 -8.60 -18.60 6.01
N TYR A 193 -8.95 -17.39 6.41
CA TYR A 193 -10.08 -17.11 7.31
C TYR A 193 -11.17 -16.38 6.56
N HIS A 194 -12.42 -16.71 6.87
CA HIS A 194 -13.60 -16.13 6.24
C HIS A 194 -14.58 -15.63 7.28
N THR A 195 -15.16 -14.46 7.03
CA THR A 195 -16.28 -13.89 7.78
C THR A 195 -17.50 -13.73 6.90
N LYS A 196 -18.69 -13.87 7.50
CA LYS A 196 -20.02 -13.63 6.90
C LYS A 196 -20.86 -12.66 7.72
N ASP A 197 -20.29 -12.13 8.79
CA ASP A 197 -20.95 -11.28 9.77
C ASP A 197 -20.15 -9.98 10.02
N GLY A 198 -19.36 -9.58 9.04
CA GLY A 198 -18.56 -8.37 9.13
C GLY A 198 -17.47 -8.47 10.18
N GLY A 199 -16.83 -9.64 10.29
CA GLY A 199 -15.70 -9.88 11.16
C GLY A 199 -16.05 -10.16 12.61
N VAL A 200 -17.34 -10.24 12.99
CA VAL A 200 -17.73 -10.65 14.34
C VAL A 200 -17.19 -12.06 14.63
N THR A 201 -17.25 -12.94 13.64
CA THR A 201 -16.61 -14.25 13.67
C THR A 201 -15.74 -14.47 12.43
N TRP A 202 -14.58 -15.10 12.63
CA TRP A 202 -13.69 -15.55 11.57
C TRP A 202 -13.56 -17.07 11.63
N LYS A 203 -13.82 -17.75 10.53
CA LYS A 203 -13.73 -19.22 10.43
C LYS A 203 -12.59 -19.61 9.51
N LYS A 204 -11.71 -20.44 10.01
CA LYS A 204 -10.63 -21.04 9.20
C LYS A 204 -11.24 -21.95 8.14
N GLN A 205 -10.85 -21.74 6.87
CA GLN A 205 -11.28 -22.53 5.72
C GLN A 205 -10.15 -23.42 5.17
N ALA A 206 -8.90 -22.96 5.27
CA ALA A 206 -7.74 -23.68 4.78
C ALA A 206 -6.49 -23.28 5.58
N GLY A 207 -5.41 -23.94 5.29
CA GLY A 207 -4.11 -23.72 5.91
C GLY A 207 -3.80 -24.77 6.97
N TYR A 208 -2.53 -25.20 6.97
CA TYR A 208 -1.98 -26.09 8.00
C TYR A 208 -0.50 -25.81 8.18
N PHE A 209 -0.01 -26.10 9.35
CA PHE A 209 1.39 -26.06 9.74
C PHE A 209 1.65 -27.24 10.65
N ASP A 210 2.73 -27.96 10.41
CA ASP A 210 3.22 -29.04 11.27
C ASP A 210 4.75 -29.09 11.23
N ILE A 211 5.35 -29.71 12.24
CA ILE A 211 6.76 -30.02 12.27
C ILE A 211 6.87 -31.55 12.28
N SER A 212 7.42 -32.10 11.19
CA SER A 212 7.62 -33.53 11.06
C SER A 212 8.48 -34.04 12.22
N LYS A 213 7.95 -34.99 12.98
CA LYS A 213 8.65 -35.60 14.11
C LYS A 213 9.85 -36.45 13.67
N GLU A 214 9.87 -36.88 12.42
CA GLU A 214 10.91 -37.76 11.86
C GLU A 214 12.09 -37.00 11.28
N THR A 215 11.80 -35.86 10.61
CA THR A 215 12.79 -35.08 9.85
C THR A 215 13.07 -33.71 10.43
N GLU A 216 12.31 -33.28 11.45
CA GLU A 216 12.29 -31.88 11.97
C GLU A 216 11.99 -30.84 10.88
N ALA A 217 11.50 -31.27 9.71
CA ALA A 217 11.15 -30.39 8.62
C ALA A 217 9.80 -29.71 8.88
N ILE A 218 9.70 -28.43 8.48
CA ILE A 218 8.45 -27.70 8.50
C ILE A 218 7.59 -28.14 7.32
N GLU A 219 6.37 -28.59 7.62
CA GLU A 219 5.35 -28.92 6.63
C GLU A 219 4.21 -27.91 6.74
N GLY A 220 3.74 -27.35 5.62
CA GLY A 220 2.68 -26.36 5.62
C GLY A 220 2.12 -26.10 4.23
N GLY A 221 0.98 -25.41 4.20
CA GLY A 221 0.39 -24.94 2.96
C GLY A 221 1.25 -23.85 2.29
N ASN A 222 1.00 -23.58 1.01
CA ASN A 222 1.69 -22.53 0.26
C ASN A 222 1.37 -21.14 0.83
N PHE A 223 2.37 -20.28 0.96
CA PHE A 223 2.19 -18.92 1.43
C PHE A 223 1.32 -18.10 0.46
N LEU A 224 0.32 -17.42 1.01
CA LEU A 224 -0.55 -16.50 0.29
C LEU A 224 -0.18 -15.06 0.66
N PHE A 225 -0.04 -14.21 -0.36
CA PHE A 225 0.37 -12.81 -0.19
C PHE A 225 -0.78 -11.82 -0.35
N ASP A 226 -1.76 -12.12 -1.23
CA ASP A 226 -2.91 -11.22 -1.40
C ASP A 226 -4.20 -12.00 -1.70
N VAL A 227 -5.33 -11.37 -1.36
CA VAL A 227 -6.67 -11.86 -1.65
C VAL A 227 -7.53 -10.75 -2.23
N THR A 228 -8.24 -11.04 -3.30
CA THR A 228 -9.23 -10.13 -3.90
C THR A 228 -10.59 -10.80 -3.96
N VAL A 229 -11.62 -10.09 -3.52
CA VAL A 229 -12.98 -10.62 -3.37
C VAL A 229 -13.88 -9.98 -4.44
N VAL A 230 -14.56 -10.82 -5.22
CA VAL A 230 -15.46 -10.40 -6.29
C VAL A 230 -16.88 -10.24 -5.76
N ASP A 231 -17.36 -11.23 -5.02
CA ASP A 231 -18.70 -11.33 -4.43
C ASP A 231 -18.67 -12.32 -3.24
N PRO A 232 -19.77 -12.53 -2.48
CA PRO A 232 -19.80 -13.43 -1.32
C PRO A 232 -19.47 -14.90 -1.60
N GLN A 233 -19.45 -15.32 -2.87
CA GLN A 233 -19.13 -16.69 -3.29
C GLN A 233 -17.76 -16.78 -3.95
N THR A 234 -17.25 -15.69 -4.55
CA THR A 234 -16.11 -15.70 -5.44
C THR A 234 -14.96 -14.88 -4.87
N ALA A 235 -13.82 -15.52 -4.65
CA ALA A 235 -12.57 -14.86 -4.28
C ALA A 235 -11.37 -15.54 -4.93
N TRP A 236 -10.28 -14.77 -5.06
CA TRP A 236 -8.99 -15.21 -5.59
C TRP A 236 -7.91 -14.93 -4.55
N ALA A 237 -6.98 -15.86 -4.39
CA ALA A 237 -5.79 -15.63 -3.59
C ALA A 237 -4.54 -16.04 -4.38
N VAL A 238 -3.45 -15.31 -4.15
CA VAL A 238 -2.18 -15.44 -4.87
C VAL A 238 -1.02 -15.51 -3.89
N GLY A 239 0.05 -16.21 -4.28
CA GLY A 239 1.15 -16.45 -3.35
C GLY A 239 2.46 -16.85 -3.99
N ILE A 240 3.21 -17.66 -3.24
CA ILE A 240 4.55 -18.12 -3.60
C ILE A 240 4.50 -19.09 -4.81
N ASP A 241 5.60 -19.18 -5.55
CA ASP A 241 5.84 -20.15 -6.62
C ASP A 241 4.78 -20.19 -7.74
N GLY A 242 4.15 -19.04 -8.01
CA GLY A 242 3.09 -18.94 -9.00
C GLY A 242 1.74 -19.45 -8.52
N TYR A 243 1.59 -19.67 -7.21
CA TYR A 243 0.37 -20.22 -6.63
C TYR A 243 -0.80 -19.25 -6.75
N VAL A 244 -1.83 -19.72 -7.45
CA VAL A 244 -3.09 -18.99 -7.63
C VAL A 244 -4.23 -19.94 -7.29
N ILE A 245 -5.11 -19.53 -6.39
CA ILE A 245 -6.30 -20.30 -6.03
C ILE A 245 -7.55 -19.46 -6.14
N ARG A 246 -8.66 -20.13 -6.40
CA ARG A 246 -9.98 -19.52 -6.52
C ARG A 246 -11.04 -20.32 -5.80
N THR A 247 -11.98 -19.64 -5.15
CA THR A 247 -13.27 -20.19 -4.74
C THR A 247 -14.42 -19.59 -5.54
N VAL A 248 -15.51 -20.34 -5.69
CA VAL A 248 -16.77 -19.89 -6.30
C VAL A 248 -17.99 -20.35 -5.48
N ASP A 249 -17.77 -20.81 -4.26
CA ASP A 249 -18.78 -21.40 -3.37
C ASP A 249 -18.67 -20.88 -1.92
N GLY A 250 -18.11 -19.67 -1.76
CA GLY A 250 -17.91 -19.03 -0.45
C GLY A 250 -16.81 -19.67 0.37
N GLY A 251 -15.78 -20.22 -0.29
CA GLY A 251 -14.61 -20.81 0.33
C GLY A 251 -14.82 -22.22 0.88
N LYS A 252 -15.90 -22.93 0.50
CA LYS A 252 -16.05 -24.34 0.84
C LYS A 252 -14.96 -25.16 0.16
N ILE A 253 -14.62 -24.78 -1.09
CA ILE A 253 -13.54 -25.38 -1.86
C ILE A 253 -12.70 -24.25 -2.47
N TRP A 254 -11.39 -24.31 -2.26
CA TRP A 254 -10.40 -23.51 -2.94
C TRP A 254 -9.68 -24.39 -3.97
N LYS A 255 -9.72 -24.02 -5.26
CA LYS A 255 -9.10 -24.75 -6.35
C LYS A 255 -7.93 -23.99 -6.90
N GLU A 256 -6.84 -24.69 -7.14
CA GLU A 256 -5.69 -24.14 -7.86
C GLU A 256 -6.07 -23.80 -9.30
N VAL A 257 -5.63 -22.65 -9.75
CA VAL A 257 -5.79 -22.16 -11.12
C VAL A 257 -4.41 -22.14 -11.77
N LYS A 258 -4.24 -22.96 -12.81
CA LYS A 258 -2.99 -22.97 -13.57
C LYS A 258 -2.87 -21.71 -14.40
N THR A 259 -1.69 -21.10 -14.35
CA THR A 259 -1.29 -19.98 -15.18
C THR A 259 -0.08 -20.40 -16.01
N ASP A 260 0.15 -19.75 -17.16
CA ASP A 260 1.35 -19.99 -17.98
C ASP A 260 2.57 -19.18 -17.47
N ALA A 261 2.47 -18.62 -16.27
CA ALA A 261 3.56 -17.85 -15.68
C ALA A 261 4.68 -18.78 -15.19
N PRO A 262 5.94 -18.28 -15.20
CA PRO A 262 7.02 -18.97 -14.51
C PRO A 262 6.72 -19.07 -13.00
N LYS A 263 7.33 -20.06 -12.34
CA LYS A 263 7.27 -20.14 -10.86
C LYS A 263 7.91 -18.89 -10.26
N THR A 264 7.09 -18.02 -9.72
CA THR A 264 7.52 -16.72 -9.14
C THR A 264 6.57 -16.33 -8.01
N GLN A 265 6.92 -15.30 -7.25
CA GLN A 265 6.05 -14.77 -6.21
C GLN A 265 5.02 -13.82 -6.82
N PHE A 266 3.75 -14.03 -6.54
CA PHE A 266 2.67 -13.08 -6.82
C PHE A 266 2.31 -12.31 -5.55
N PHE A 267 2.58 -11.00 -5.56
CA PHE A 267 2.42 -10.13 -4.38
C PHE A 267 1.07 -9.45 -4.28
N CYS A 268 0.38 -9.27 -5.40
CA CYS A 268 -0.87 -8.54 -5.44
C CYS A 268 -1.84 -9.08 -6.48
N ALA A 269 -3.12 -8.92 -6.20
CA ALA A 269 -4.20 -9.26 -7.11
C ALA A 269 -5.31 -8.20 -7.07
N ALA A 270 -5.96 -7.99 -8.21
CA ALA A 270 -7.17 -7.18 -8.32
C ALA A 270 -8.19 -7.88 -9.20
N SER A 271 -9.48 -7.73 -8.89
CA SER A 271 -10.54 -8.34 -9.65
C SER A 271 -11.75 -7.41 -9.77
N ASN A 272 -12.64 -7.71 -10.72
CA ASN A 272 -13.93 -7.06 -10.85
C ASN A 272 -15.04 -8.09 -11.11
N GLN A 273 -16.29 -7.65 -11.01
CA GLN A 273 -17.46 -8.49 -11.28
C GLN A 273 -17.62 -8.88 -12.76
N GLY A 274 -16.93 -8.19 -13.67
CA GLY A 274 -16.89 -8.47 -15.11
C GLY A 274 -15.97 -9.63 -15.51
N GLY A 275 -15.38 -10.35 -14.54
CA GLY A 275 -14.49 -11.49 -14.78
C GLY A 275 -13.05 -11.12 -15.11
N THR A 276 -12.67 -9.85 -14.95
CA THR A 276 -11.28 -9.43 -15.08
C THR A 276 -10.53 -9.70 -13.78
N VAL A 277 -9.37 -10.33 -13.89
CA VAL A 277 -8.45 -10.61 -12.78
C VAL A 277 -7.04 -10.21 -13.20
N LEU A 278 -6.35 -9.44 -12.39
CA LEU A 278 -4.97 -9.03 -12.57
C LEU A 278 -4.13 -9.60 -11.43
N ILE A 279 -2.94 -10.06 -11.75
CA ILE A 279 -1.98 -10.60 -10.79
C ILE A 279 -0.63 -9.98 -11.09
N GLY A 280 0.00 -9.41 -10.08
CA GLY A 280 1.33 -8.80 -10.17
C GLY A 280 2.32 -9.42 -9.19
N GLY A 281 3.58 -9.50 -9.58
CA GLY A 281 4.61 -10.08 -8.73
C GLY A 281 6.03 -9.82 -9.21
N ASN A 282 6.93 -10.73 -8.87
CA ASN A 282 8.34 -10.66 -9.22
C ASN A 282 8.54 -11.03 -10.69
N GLY A 283 8.74 -10.02 -11.55
CA GLY A 283 8.98 -10.20 -12.98
C GLY A 283 7.79 -10.77 -13.76
N ALA A 284 6.60 -10.84 -13.15
CA ALA A 284 5.40 -11.36 -13.80
C ALA A 284 4.19 -10.45 -13.58
N PHE A 285 3.41 -10.27 -14.62
CA PHE A 285 2.14 -9.57 -14.56
C PHE A 285 1.16 -10.26 -15.52
N LEU A 286 0.09 -10.78 -14.97
CA LEU A 286 -0.90 -11.56 -15.71
C LEU A 286 -2.27 -10.90 -15.66
N ILE A 287 -3.00 -11.00 -16.77
CA ILE A 287 -4.37 -10.53 -16.86
C ILE A 287 -5.24 -11.62 -17.49
N SER A 288 -6.35 -11.93 -16.82
CA SER A 288 -7.45 -12.68 -17.37
C SER A 288 -8.67 -11.75 -17.53
N THR A 289 -9.41 -11.89 -18.59
CA THR A 289 -10.69 -11.20 -18.81
C THR A 289 -11.88 -12.17 -18.93
N ASP A 290 -11.63 -13.44 -18.62
CA ASP A 290 -12.59 -14.54 -18.75
C ASP A 290 -12.70 -15.40 -17.47
N SER A 291 -12.51 -14.75 -16.33
CA SER A 291 -12.57 -15.37 -15.00
C SER A 291 -11.53 -16.46 -14.80
N GLY A 292 -10.29 -16.24 -15.29
CA GLY A 292 -9.15 -17.12 -15.07
C GLY A 292 -9.09 -18.33 -16.00
N LYS A 293 -9.87 -18.37 -17.09
CA LYS A 293 -9.79 -19.46 -18.07
C LYS A 293 -8.57 -19.32 -18.96
N THR A 294 -8.23 -18.08 -19.34
CA THR A 294 -7.02 -17.75 -20.08
C THR A 294 -6.28 -16.58 -19.44
N TRP A 295 -4.96 -16.61 -19.54
CA TRP A 295 -4.08 -15.59 -18.96
C TRP A 295 -3.18 -15.00 -20.06
N LYS A 296 -2.92 -13.69 -19.98
CA LYS A 296 -2.06 -12.97 -20.91
C LYS A 296 -1.16 -12.01 -20.17
N ASN A 297 0.05 -11.82 -20.68
CA ASN A 297 0.95 -10.76 -20.24
C ASN A 297 0.62 -9.48 -21.02
N PRO A 298 0.30 -8.37 -20.35
CA PRO A 298 0.17 -7.09 -21.03
C PRO A 298 1.53 -6.57 -21.48
N LYS A 299 1.53 -5.62 -22.40
CA LYS A 299 2.75 -4.94 -22.84
C LYS A 299 3.01 -3.73 -21.95
N PHE A 300 4.19 -3.65 -21.35
CA PHE A 300 4.66 -2.47 -20.62
C PHE A 300 5.52 -1.58 -21.50
N GLU A 301 5.35 -0.27 -21.41
CA GLU A 301 6.13 0.75 -22.13
C GLU A 301 6.68 1.79 -21.14
N PRO A 302 8.00 1.80 -20.89
CA PRO A 302 9.01 0.83 -21.35
C PRO A 302 8.80 -0.57 -20.75
N PRO A 303 9.34 -1.63 -21.35
CA PRO A 303 9.25 -2.99 -20.83
C PRO A 303 9.81 -3.09 -19.41
N ILE A 304 9.11 -3.81 -18.52
CA ILE A 304 9.64 -4.19 -17.21
C ILE A 304 10.53 -5.42 -17.44
N ILE A 305 11.85 -5.22 -17.45
CA ILE A 305 12.81 -6.31 -17.63
C ILE A 305 13.16 -6.95 -16.30
N TYR A 306 13.38 -6.15 -15.28
CA TYR A 306 13.58 -6.53 -13.90
C TYR A 306 12.73 -5.59 -13.05
N GLY A 307 11.78 -6.13 -12.32
CA GLY A 307 10.95 -5.28 -11.49
C GLY A 307 9.83 -6.07 -10.84
N TRP A 308 9.41 -5.58 -9.70
CA TRP A 308 8.39 -6.17 -8.88
C TRP A 308 7.17 -5.26 -8.88
N ILE A 309 6.00 -5.83 -9.08
CA ILE A 309 4.71 -5.16 -8.89
C ILE A 309 4.18 -5.59 -7.53
N TYR A 310 4.04 -4.63 -6.63
CA TYR A 310 3.62 -4.85 -5.26
C TYR A 310 2.16 -4.53 -5.01
N GLY A 311 1.58 -3.61 -5.80
CA GLY A 311 0.21 -3.17 -5.61
C GLY A 311 -0.51 -2.93 -6.94
N ILE A 312 -1.80 -3.28 -6.97
CA ILE A 312 -2.70 -3.01 -8.09
C ILE A 312 -3.99 -2.42 -7.52
N ALA A 313 -4.46 -1.33 -8.12
CA ALA A 313 -5.77 -0.75 -7.83
C ALA A 313 -6.59 -0.60 -9.10
N ARG A 314 -7.89 -0.79 -8.96
CA ARG A 314 -8.85 -0.42 -9.98
C ARG A 314 -9.11 1.08 -9.90
N ARG A 315 -8.99 1.79 -11.03
CA ARG A 315 -9.28 3.21 -11.17
C ARG A 315 -10.68 3.46 -11.71
N SER A 316 -11.13 2.65 -12.68
CA SER A 316 -12.48 2.65 -13.22
C SER A 316 -12.97 1.22 -13.46
N SER A 317 -14.07 1.04 -14.15
CA SER A 317 -14.59 -0.30 -14.51
C SER A 317 -13.60 -1.11 -15.37
N THR A 318 -12.74 -0.45 -16.15
CA THR A 318 -11.83 -1.07 -17.11
C THR A 318 -10.37 -0.66 -16.96
N GLU A 319 -10.06 0.35 -16.13
CA GLU A 319 -8.73 0.91 -15.97
C GLU A 319 -8.13 0.57 -14.61
N PHE A 320 -6.84 0.28 -14.63
CA PHE A 320 -6.08 -0.12 -13.44
C PHE A 320 -4.77 0.67 -13.34
N VAL A 321 -4.27 0.74 -12.14
CA VAL A 321 -2.97 1.31 -11.79
C VAL A 321 -2.17 0.26 -11.07
N ALA A 322 -0.91 0.07 -11.45
CA ALA A 322 0.03 -0.79 -10.76
C ALA A 322 1.20 0.02 -10.22
N VAL A 323 1.69 -0.36 -9.05
CA VAL A 323 2.86 0.27 -8.41
C VAL A 323 3.86 -0.80 -8.00
N GLY A 324 5.14 -0.41 -7.94
CA GLY A 324 6.16 -1.40 -7.64
C GLY A 324 7.55 -0.81 -7.40
N TRP A 325 8.53 -1.59 -7.78
CA TRP A 325 9.95 -1.34 -7.58
C TRP A 325 10.39 -0.01 -8.21
N ASP A 326 11.36 0.65 -7.54
CA ASP A 326 12.01 1.89 -8.01
C ASP A 326 11.00 3.00 -8.37
N GLY A 327 10.04 3.25 -7.48
CA GLY A 327 9.00 4.27 -7.67
C GLY A 327 8.11 4.02 -8.90
N GLY A 328 8.11 2.80 -9.43
CA GLY A 328 7.37 2.46 -10.64
C GLY A 328 5.86 2.63 -10.46
N ILE A 329 5.25 3.49 -11.28
CA ILE A 329 3.81 3.65 -11.40
C ILE A 329 3.43 3.41 -12.85
N TYR A 330 2.47 2.52 -13.08
CA TYR A 330 2.03 2.11 -14.40
C TYR A 330 0.52 2.28 -14.55
N LEU A 331 0.10 2.91 -15.63
CA LEU A 331 -1.31 3.10 -15.97
C LEU A 331 -1.67 2.16 -17.13
N SER A 332 -2.78 1.44 -17.01
CA SER A 332 -3.35 0.71 -18.12
C SER A 332 -3.93 1.68 -19.16
N ASP A 333 -3.77 1.37 -20.45
CA ASP A 333 -4.28 2.20 -21.53
C ASP A 333 -5.76 1.93 -21.78
N GLY A 334 -6.60 2.80 -21.21
CA GLY A 334 -8.01 2.97 -21.57
C GLY A 334 -8.91 1.75 -21.38
N LYS A 335 -9.58 1.31 -22.45
CA LYS A 335 -10.74 0.42 -22.40
C LYS A 335 -10.43 -1.08 -22.23
N ASN A 336 -9.17 -1.48 -22.38
CA ASN A 336 -8.78 -2.89 -22.34
C ASN A 336 -7.51 -3.05 -21.51
N PRO A 337 -7.56 -3.72 -20.34
CA PRO A 337 -6.38 -3.93 -19.50
C PRO A 337 -5.31 -4.83 -20.16
N LEU A 338 -5.66 -5.53 -21.26
CA LEU A 338 -4.71 -6.29 -22.08
C LEU A 338 -3.90 -5.41 -23.04
N SER A 339 -4.26 -4.13 -23.22
CA SER A 339 -3.50 -3.17 -24.03
C SER A 339 -2.21 -2.74 -23.30
N ALA A 340 -1.51 -1.73 -23.84
CA ALA A 340 -0.25 -1.27 -23.26
C ALA A 340 -0.45 -0.66 -21.86
N TRP A 341 0.56 -0.81 -21.02
CA TRP A 341 0.70 -0.16 -19.73
C TRP A 341 1.86 0.83 -19.83
N HIS A 342 1.65 2.06 -19.45
CA HIS A 342 2.64 3.11 -19.56
C HIS A 342 3.19 3.50 -18.20
N ARG A 343 4.54 3.52 -18.07
CA ARG A 343 5.19 4.06 -16.85
C ARG A 343 5.02 5.57 -16.82
N VAL A 344 4.52 6.05 -15.68
CA VAL A 344 4.43 7.48 -15.39
C VAL A 344 5.83 8.02 -15.11
N LYS A 345 6.17 9.16 -15.71
CA LYS A 345 7.41 9.90 -15.40
C LYS A 345 7.14 10.78 -14.18
N MET A 346 7.84 10.53 -13.09
CA MET A 346 7.78 11.35 -11.89
C MET A 346 8.78 12.50 -11.91
#